data_ee143368176531a7281b28a68ac45f67
#
_entry.id   ee143368176531a7281b28a68ac45f67
#
_cell.length_a   1.000
_cell.length_b   1.000
_cell.length_c   1.000
_cell.angle_alpha   90.00
_cell.angle_beta   90.00
_cell.angle_gamma   90.00
#
_symmetry.space_group_name_H-M   'P 1'
#
loop_
_entity.id
_entity.type
_entity.pdbx_description
1 polymer ?
#
loop_
_entity_poly.entity_id
_entity_poly.type
_entity_poly.pdbx_seq_one_letter_code
_entity_poly.pdbx_strand_id
1 'polypeptide(L)'
;MNEEAENRSIQLSIDKQSEPLNDDVNHIKKLRSLLWYRINLDKIEQGEAVDEPIFIALSDVIKKFPVELDHLRELISGMEDDLYCAKYQRFEDLRRYCYRVASTVGLCLVEIYGYNDPNARRHAVEMGIYLQMVNVLRDIQEDLSRNRIYLPTDELSKFGITEAQLKSGELSSSVGWQEFMRHYLDHVMAHRKNAVGLLSLLDKDARYSPSLMCAAYDAILEEAMKRNGDVFTRRLTMSFY
;
A
#
# COMPACT_ATOMS: atom_id res chain seq x y z
N MET A 1 6.12 -47.38 25.18
CA MET A 1 6.14 -46.76 23.82
C MET A 1 4.96 -45.86 23.53
N ASN A 2 4.18 -45.42 24.53
CA ASN A 2 2.96 -44.64 24.29
C ASN A 2 2.93 -43.23 24.94
N GLU A 3 3.71 -42.99 25.98
CA GLU A 3 3.64 -41.73 26.72
C GLU A 3 4.22 -40.53 25.97
N GLU A 4 5.32 -40.74 25.21
CA GLU A 4 5.94 -39.67 24.39
C GLU A 4 5.10 -39.29 23.15
N ALA A 5 4.37 -40.25 22.58
CA ALA A 5 3.48 -39.98 21.44
C ALA A 5 2.21 -39.24 21.89
N GLU A 6 1.69 -39.55 23.08
CA GLU A 6 0.54 -38.90 23.69
C GLU A 6 0.87 -37.47 24.13
N ASN A 7 2.03 -37.26 24.75
CA ASN A 7 2.53 -35.93 25.12
C ASN A 7 2.80 -35.04 23.88
N ARG A 8 3.31 -35.59 22.79
CA ARG A 8 3.47 -34.88 21.51
C ARG A 8 2.14 -34.50 20.88
N SER A 9 1.14 -35.35 20.96
CA SER A 9 -0.21 -35.11 20.44
C SER A 9 -0.93 -34.02 21.24
N ILE A 10 -0.77 -34.03 22.57
CA ILE A 10 -1.32 -33.00 23.47
C ILE A 10 -0.62 -31.66 23.25
N GLN A 11 0.70 -31.63 23.10
CA GLN A 11 1.44 -30.39 22.81
C GLN A 11 1.03 -29.78 21.47
N LEU A 12 0.88 -30.59 20.41
CA LEU A 12 0.37 -30.15 19.10
C LEU A 12 -1.08 -29.63 19.11
N SER A 13 -1.91 -30.15 20.02
CA SER A 13 -3.28 -29.64 20.18
C SER A 13 -3.33 -28.34 21.00
N ILE A 14 -2.43 -28.15 21.96
CA ILE A 14 -2.29 -26.91 22.73
C ILE A 14 -1.72 -25.80 21.82
N ASP A 15 -0.71 -26.10 21.00
CA ASP A 15 -0.13 -25.15 20.06
C ASP A 15 -1.15 -24.70 18.99
N LYS A 16 -1.99 -25.60 18.48
CA LYS A 16 -3.07 -25.26 17.54
C LYS A 16 -4.22 -24.45 18.16
N GLN A 17 -4.43 -24.53 19.48
CA GLN A 17 -5.45 -23.71 20.18
C GLN A 17 -4.90 -22.34 20.63
N SER A 18 -3.57 -22.14 20.64
CA SER A 18 -2.95 -20.87 21.00
C SER A 18 -2.77 -19.91 19.82
N GLU A 19 -2.77 -20.40 18.58
CA GLU A 19 -2.65 -19.54 17.36
C GLU A 19 -3.78 -18.49 17.25
N PRO A 20 -5.08 -18.80 17.34
CA PRO A 20 -6.14 -17.79 17.21
C PRO A 20 -6.10 -16.74 18.33
N LEU A 21 -5.78 -17.11 19.56
CA LEU A 21 -5.64 -16.17 20.68
C LEU A 21 -4.47 -15.18 20.50
N ASN A 22 -3.39 -15.61 19.85
CA ASN A 22 -2.22 -14.76 19.61
C ASN A 22 -2.49 -13.75 18.46
N ASP A 23 -3.25 -14.16 17.45
CA ASP A 23 -3.67 -13.29 16.35
C ASP A 23 -4.64 -12.20 16.82
N ASP A 24 -5.60 -12.53 17.66
CA ASP A 24 -6.52 -11.55 18.26
C ASP A 24 -5.77 -10.53 19.14
N VAL A 25 -4.81 -10.98 19.95
CA VAL A 25 -3.98 -10.10 20.78
C VAL A 25 -3.13 -9.17 19.91
N ASN A 26 -2.55 -9.66 18.83
CA ASN A 26 -1.77 -8.85 17.88
C ASN A 26 -2.65 -7.84 17.13
N HIS A 27 -3.86 -8.24 16.76
CA HIS A 27 -4.84 -7.35 16.13
C HIS A 27 -5.22 -6.20 17.08
N ILE A 28 -5.56 -6.50 18.33
CA ILE A 28 -5.87 -5.50 19.35
C ILE A 28 -4.69 -4.54 19.60
N LYS A 29 -3.45 -5.06 19.66
CA LYS A 29 -2.25 -4.21 19.82
C LYS A 29 -2.10 -3.22 18.67
N LYS A 30 -2.30 -3.67 17.43
CA LYS A 30 -2.23 -2.81 16.25
C LYS A 30 -3.32 -1.72 16.28
N LEU A 31 -4.56 -2.08 16.59
CA LEU A 31 -5.65 -1.11 16.75
C LEU A 31 -5.36 -0.08 17.83
N ARG A 32 -4.83 -0.49 18.98
CA ARG A 32 -4.41 0.43 20.05
C ARG A 32 -3.32 1.39 19.57
N SER A 33 -2.37 0.91 18.79
CA SER A 33 -1.33 1.76 18.21
C SER A 33 -1.93 2.80 17.26
N LEU A 34 -2.85 2.41 16.38
CA LEU A 34 -3.51 3.35 15.46
C LEU A 34 -4.35 4.39 16.22
N LEU A 35 -5.09 3.96 17.24
CA LEU A 35 -5.82 4.89 18.12
C LEU A 35 -4.89 5.86 18.84
N TRP A 36 -3.74 5.38 19.33
CA TRP A 36 -2.74 6.21 19.97
C TRP A 36 -2.16 7.28 19.02
N TYR A 37 -1.93 6.93 17.74
CA TYR A 37 -1.55 7.92 16.71
C TYR A 37 -2.64 8.98 16.54
N ARG A 38 -3.93 8.59 16.42
CA ARG A 38 -5.05 9.53 16.28
C ARG A 38 -5.12 10.51 17.46
N ILE A 39 -5.05 9.99 18.70
CA ILE A 39 -5.08 10.82 19.93
C ILE A 39 -3.94 11.86 19.92
N ASN A 40 -2.74 11.48 19.49
CA ASN A 40 -1.63 12.43 19.46
C ASN A 40 -1.74 13.44 18.31
N LEU A 41 -2.33 13.08 17.18
CA LEU A 41 -2.67 14.05 16.13
C LEU A 41 -3.69 15.08 16.62
N ASP A 42 -4.70 14.64 17.37
CA ASP A 42 -5.71 15.53 17.94
C ASP A 42 -5.12 16.49 18.98
N LYS A 43 -4.20 16.00 19.84
CA LYS A 43 -3.44 16.86 20.77
C LYS A 43 -2.65 17.94 20.02
N ILE A 44 -1.93 17.56 18.97
CA ILE A 44 -1.16 18.51 18.16
C ILE A 44 -2.07 19.56 17.55
N GLU A 45 -3.21 19.19 17.02
CA GLU A 45 -4.19 20.11 16.43
C GLU A 45 -4.75 21.09 17.47
N GLN A 46 -4.98 20.63 18.71
CA GLN A 46 -5.46 21.45 19.83
C GLN A 46 -4.35 22.29 20.47
N GLY A 47 -3.10 22.15 20.03
CA GLY A 47 -1.96 22.86 20.59
C GLY A 47 -1.54 22.32 21.96
N GLU A 48 -1.95 21.11 22.33
CA GLU A 48 -1.56 20.44 23.56
C GLU A 48 -0.13 19.90 23.50
N ALA A 49 0.48 19.71 24.66
CA ALA A 49 1.81 19.12 24.75
C ALA A 49 1.79 17.64 24.37
N VAL A 50 2.82 17.23 23.60
CA VAL A 50 3.11 15.85 23.24
C VAL A 50 4.52 15.50 23.71
N ASP A 51 4.69 14.31 24.29
CA ASP A 51 5.96 13.93 24.91
C ASP A 51 6.81 13.00 24.03
N GLU A 52 6.17 12.34 23.06
CA GLU A 52 6.85 11.38 22.20
C GLU A 52 7.67 12.09 21.10
N PRO A 53 8.93 11.69 20.86
CA PRO A 53 9.83 12.38 19.94
C PRO A 53 9.26 12.56 18.52
N ILE A 54 8.53 11.56 18.01
CA ILE A 54 7.93 11.62 16.66
C ILE A 54 6.86 12.72 16.56
N PHE A 55 6.05 12.91 17.60
CA PHE A 55 5.00 13.94 17.61
C PHE A 55 5.55 15.33 17.91
N ILE A 56 6.64 15.41 18.70
CA ILE A 56 7.38 16.68 18.88
C ILE A 56 7.93 17.12 17.52
N ALA A 57 8.58 16.21 16.77
CA ALA A 57 9.08 16.52 15.43
C ALA A 57 7.97 16.89 14.46
N LEU A 58 6.83 16.16 14.48
CA LEU A 58 5.67 16.48 13.66
C LEU A 58 5.11 17.87 13.98
N SER A 59 4.98 18.22 15.26
CA SER A 59 4.56 19.55 15.69
C SER A 59 5.46 20.65 15.13
N ASP A 60 6.75 20.43 15.06
CA ASP A 60 7.68 21.38 14.46
C ASP A 60 7.58 21.45 12.93
N VAL A 61 7.27 20.34 12.27
CA VAL A 61 7.03 20.30 10.83
C VAL A 61 5.79 21.12 10.46
N ILE A 62 4.66 20.90 11.14
CA ILE A 62 3.40 21.62 10.81
C ILE A 62 3.46 23.11 11.14
N LYS A 63 4.35 23.54 12.06
CA LYS A 63 4.61 24.99 12.29
C LYS A 63 5.39 25.64 11.14
N LYS A 64 6.19 24.86 10.41
CA LYS A 64 7.08 25.35 9.34
C LYS A 64 6.48 25.17 7.95
N PHE A 65 5.67 24.14 7.76
CA PHE A 65 5.12 23.75 6.48
C PHE A 65 3.60 23.57 6.60
N PRO A 66 2.81 23.91 5.59
CA PRO A 66 1.35 23.81 5.62
C PRO A 66 0.87 22.36 5.45
N VAL A 67 1.44 21.43 6.21
CA VAL A 67 1.04 20.01 6.21
C VAL A 67 -0.28 19.86 6.94
N GLU A 68 -1.27 19.32 6.26
CA GLU A 68 -2.61 19.08 6.81
C GLU A 68 -2.64 17.75 7.58
N LEU A 69 -3.02 17.78 8.87
CA LEU A 69 -3.10 16.58 9.72
C LEU A 69 -4.14 15.57 9.22
N ASP A 70 -5.14 16.02 8.47
CA ASP A 70 -6.15 15.13 7.88
C ASP A 70 -5.56 14.12 6.91
N HIS A 71 -4.45 14.44 6.22
CA HIS A 71 -3.73 13.48 5.40
C HIS A 71 -3.16 12.33 6.23
N LEU A 72 -2.68 12.63 7.44
CA LEU A 72 -2.19 11.59 8.36
C LEU A 72 -3.33 10.78 8.97
N ARG A 73 -4.50 11.38 9.21
CA ARG A 73 -5.71 10.66 9.65
C ARG A 73 -6.21 9.69 8.57
N GLU A 74 -6.21 10.13 7.31
CA GLU A 74 -6.55 9.26 6.17
C GLU A 74 -5.54 8.11 6.00
N LEU A 75 -4.24 8.37 6.20
CA LEU A 75 -3.22 7.31 6.21
C LEU A 75 -3.51 6.26 7.29
N ILE A 76 -3.85 6.69 8.51
CA ILE A 76 -4.25 5.79 9.59
C ILE A 76 -5.48 4.98 9.19
N SER A 77 -6.48 5.60 8.54
CA SER A 77 -7.66 4.89 8.03
C SER A 77 -7.28 3.81 7.00
N GLY A 78 -6.30 4.08 6.13
CA GLY A 78 -5.79 3.07 5.19
C GLY A 78 -5.09 1.90 5.90
N MET A 79 -4.37 2.17 6.99
CA MET A 79 -3.77 1.12 7.83
C MET A 79 -4.83 0.30 8.59
N GLU A 80 -5.95 0.91 8.97
CA GLU A 80 -7.11 0.22 9.53
C GLU A 80 -7.75 -0.70 8.49
N ASP A 81 -7.92 -0.26 7.22
CA ASP A 81 -8.40 -1.11 6.13
C ASP A 81 -7.55 -2.39 5.99
N ASP A 82 -6.22 -2.29 6.14
CA ASP A 82 -5.30 -3.43 6.10
C ASP A 82 -5.50 -4.40 7.29
N LEU A 83 -5.84 -3.89 8.47
CA LEU A 83 -6.11 -4.74 9.64
C LEU A 83 -7.38 -5.57 9.47
N TYR A 84 -8.38 -5.03 8.81
CA TYR A 84 -9.64 -5.74 8.55
C TYR A 84 -9.59 -6.60 7.30
N CYS A 85 -8.43 -6.71 6.64
CA CYS A 85 -8.26 -7.44 5.37
C CYS A 85 -9.33 -7.07 4.35
N ALA A 86 -9.56 -5.76 4.18
CA ALA A 86 -10.59 -5.25 3.28
C ALA A 86 -10.41 -5.81 1.86
N LYS A 87 -11.52 -6.25 1.27
CA LYS A 87 -11.55 -6.66 -0.13
C LYS A 87 -12.07 -5.49 -0.98
N TYR A 88 -11.40 -5.23 -2.07
CA TYR A 88 -11.75 -4.17 -2.99
C TYR A 88 -12.55 -4.78 -4.15
N GLN A 89 -13.77 -4.30 -4.38
CA GLN A 89 -14.63 -4.85 -5.43
C GLN A 89 -14.29 -4.21 -6.78
N ARG A 90 -14.15 -2.88 -6.82
CA ARG A 90 -13.94 -2.11 -8.04
C ARG A 90 -12.61 -1.37 -8.02
N PHE A 91 -12.14 -0.92 -9.17
CA PHE A 91 -10.96 -0.06 -9.26
C PHE A 91 -11.09 1.22 -8.41
N GLU A 92 -12.28 1.77 -8.25
CA GLU A 92 -12.50 2.94 -7.41
C GLU A 92 -12.22 2.66 -5.92
N ASP A 93 -12.53 1.45 -5.44
CA ASP A 93 -12.23 1.03 -4.07
C ASP A 93 -10.72 0.88 -3.86
N LEU A 94 -10.02 0.24 -4.82
CA LEU A 94 -8.56 0.16 -4.83
C LEU A 94 -7.93 1.56 -4.91
N ARG A 95 -8.43 2.43 -5.77
CA ARG A 95 -7.95 3.80 -5.91
C ARG A 95 -8.06 4.58 -4.60
N ARG A 96 -9.18 4.43 -3.89
CA ARG A 96 -9.39 5.06 -2.56
C ARG A 96 -8.37 4.55 -1.54
N TYR A 97 -8.12 3.24 -1.50
CA TYR A 97 -7.07 2.68 -0.66
C TYR A 97 -5.69 3.24 -1.03
N CYS A 98 -5.31 3.24 -2.31
CA CYS A 98 -4.05 3.82 -2.78
C CYS A 98 -3.90 5.30 -2.39
N TYR A 99 -5.00 6.06 -2.48
CA TYR A 99 -5.03 7.44 -2.00
C TYR A 99 -4.69 7.52 -0.51
N ARG A 100 -5.35 6.71 0.32
CA ARG A 100 -5.17 6.70 1.77
C ARG A 100 -3.74 6.38 2.17
N VAL A 101 -3.14 5.32 1.61
CA VAL A 101 -1.83 4.82 2.07
C VAL A 101 -0.63 5.45 1.36
N ALA A 102 -0.82 6.14 0.25
CA ALA A 102 0.29 6.68 -0.53
C ALA A 102 0.09 8.14 -0.97
N SER A 103 -1.08 8.52 -1.50
CA SER A 103 -1.29 9.91 -1.95
C SER A 103 -1.24 10.90 -0.80
N THR A 104 -1.78 10.55 0.36
CA THR A 104 -1.73 11.38 1.58
C THR A 104 -0.30 11.66 2.02
N VAL A 105 0.59 10.66 1.91
CA VAL A 105 2.03 10.83 2.15
C VAL A 105 2.63 11.79 1.11
N GLY A 106 2.28 11.61 -0.16
CA GLY A 106 2.70 12.52 -1.24
C GLY A 106 2.25 13.96 -1.01
N LEU A 107 1.02 14.16 -0.51
CA LEU A 107 0.48 15.48 -0.18
C LEU A 107 1.25 16.13 0.98
N CYS A 108 1.63 15.38 2.02
CA CYS A 108 2.49 15.91 3.07
C CYS A 108 3.89 16.28 2.54
N LEU A 109 4.47 15.45 1.68
CA LEU A 109 5.82 15.65 1.16
C LEU A 109 5.91 16.85 0.22
N VAL A 110 4.91 17.12 -0.63
CA VAL A 110 4.97 18.28 -1.54
C VAL A 110 4.95 19.61 -0.79
N GLU A 111 4.27 19.69 0.36
CA GLU A 111 4.30 20.87 1.21
C GLU A 111 5.71 21.13 1.79
N ILE A 112 6.48 20.08 2.03
CA ILE A 112 7.86 20.16 2.54
C ILE A 112 8.83 20.45 1.40
N TYR A 113 8.62 19.85 0.23
CA TYR A 113 9.49 20.03 -0.94
C TYR A 113 9.37 21.42 -1.57
N GLY A 114 8.23 22.09 -1.40
CA GLY A 114 7.92 23.32 -2.10
C GLY A 114 7.54 23.10 -3.56
N TYR A 115 6.67 23.96 -4.05
CA TYR A 115 6.20 23.94 -5.44
C TYR A 115 5.77 25.33 -5.90
N ASN A 116 5.80 25.55 -7.21
CA ASN A 116 5.51 26.85 -7.83
C ASN A 116 4.09 26.93 -8.44
N ASP A 117 3.33 25.81 -8.46
CA ASP A 117 1.97 25.72 -9.01
C ASP A 117 1.11 24.81 -8.14
N PRO A 118 -0.09 25.26 -7.69
CA PRO A 118 -1.02 24.45 -6.88
C PRO A 118 -1.42 23.10 -7.52
N ASN A 119 -1.32 22.96 -8.84
CA ASN A 119 -1.52 21.67 -9.52
C ASN A 119 -0.55 20.59 -9.05
N ALA A 120 0.59 20.93 -8.40
CA ALA A 120 1.50 19.97 -7.81
C ALA A 120 0.78 19.00 -6.85
N ARG A 121 -0.17 19.47 -6.04
CA ARG A 121 -0.96 18.63 -5.14
C ARG A 121 -1.75 17.56 -5.91
N ARG A 122 -2.39 17.92 -7.02
CA ARG A 122 -3.11 16.96 -7.88
C ARG A 122 -2.16 15.92 -8.46
N HIS A 123 -1.00 16.34 -8.96
CA HIS A 123 0.01 15.43 -9.49
C HIS A 123 0.61 14.54 -8.39
N ALA A 124 0.74 15.03 -7.15
CA ALA A 124 1.17 14.22 -6.00
C ALA A 124 0.17 13.13 -5.65
N VAL A 125 -1.14 13.42 -5.72
CA VAL A 125 -2.19 12.39 -5.57
C VAL A 125 -2.03 11.30 -6.62
N GLU A 126 -1.89 11.65 -7.88
CA GLU A 126 -1.73 10.71 -8.98
C GLU A 126 -0.44 9.89 -8.84
N MET A 127 0.66 10.52 -8.36
CA MET A 127 1.92 9.84 -8.07
C MET A 127 1.72 8.78 -6.97
N GLY A 128 1.06 9.12 -5.87
CA GLY A 128 0.80 8.17 -4.79
C GLY A 128 -0.02 6.97 -5.27
N ILE A 129 -1.11 7.20 -6.03
CA ILE A 129 -1.93 6.12 -6.60
C ILE A 129 -1.09 5.24 -7.52
N TYR A 130 -0.31 5.86 -8.43
CA TYR A 130 0.57 5.14 -9.36
C TYR A 130 1.55 4.23 -8.61
N LEU A 131 2.29 4.77 -7.66
CA LEU A 131 3.28 4.01 -6.88
C LEU A 131 2.64 2.86 -6.12
N GLN A 132 1.49 3.09 -5.49
CA GLN A 132 0.80 2.06 -4.73
C GLN A 132 0.19 0.97 -5.61
N MET A 133 -0.35 1.30 -6.78
CA MET A 133 -0.81 0.29 -7.73
C MET A 133 0.34 -0.60 -8.23
N VAL A 134 1.54 -0.03 -8.43
CA VAL A 134 2.74 -0.82 -8.76
C VAL A 134 3.16 -1.70 -7.57
N ASN A 135 3.05 -1.23 -6.32
CA ASN A 135 3.28 -2.06 -5.13
C ASN A 135 2.32 -3.24 -5.08
N VAL A 136 1.02 -3.00 -5.27
CA VAL A 136 0.00 -4.07 -5.33
C VAL A 136 0.37 -5.12 -6.38
N LEU A 137 0.84 -4.68 -7.56
CA LEU A 137 1.27 -5.59 -8.62
C LEU A 137 2.52 -6.39 -8.23
N ARG A 138 3.51 -5.73 -7.64
CA ARG A 138 4.79 -6.35 -7.22
C ARG A 138 4.61 -7.40 -6.13
N ASP A 139 3.70 -7.14 -5.21
CA ASP A 139 3.59 -7.87 -3.96
C ASP A 139 2.42 -8.88 -3.94
N ILE A 140 1.77 -9.14 -5.09
CA ILE A 140 0.62 -10.06 -5.23
C ILE A 140 0.83 -11.39 -4.48
N GLN A 141 1.97 -12.05 -4.68
CA GLN A 141 2.22 -13.35 -4.04
C GLN A 141 2.37 -13.23 -2.53
N GLU A 142 3.06 -12.20 -2.06
CA GLU A 142 3.26 -11.95 -0.63
C GLU A 142 1.93 -11.62 0.05
N ASP A 143 1.09 -10.79 -0.60
CA ASP A 143 -0.22 -10.42 -0.09
C ASP A 143 -1.18 -11.62 -0.04
N LEU A 144 -1.18 -12.46 -1.07
CA LEU A 144 -1.94 -13.71 -1.09
C LEU A 144 -1.53 -14.66 0.03
N SER A 145 -0.23 -14.76 0.33
CA SER A 145 0.28 -15.58 1.44
C SER A 145 -0.23 -15.10 2.81
N ARG A 146 -0.54 -13.81 2.91
CA ARG A 146 -1.13 -13.16 4.09
C ARG A 146 -2.67 -13.09 4.02
N ASN A 147 -3.29 -13.82 3.09
CA ASN A 147 -4.73 -13.81 2.83
C ASN A 147 -5.28 -12.42 2.45
N ARG A 148 -4.48 -11.58 1.81
CA ARG A 148 -4.86 -10.25 1.33
C ARG A 148 -5.01 -10.26 -0.19
N ILE A 149 -6.07 -9.62 -0.68
CA ILE A 149 -6.34 -9.45 -2.11
C ILE A 149 -6.68 -7.98 -2.35
N TYR A 150 -5.72 -7.25 -2.92
CA TYR A 150 -5.90 -5.85 -3.29
C TYR A 150 -6.48 -5.69 -4.70
N LEU A 151 -6.35 -6.71 -5.55
CA LEU A 151 -6.90 -6.67 -6.90
C LEU A 151 -8.42 -6.61 -6.87
N PRO A 152 -9.06 -5.77 -7.71
CA PRO A 152 -10.51 -5.60 -7.72
C PRO A 152 -11.24 -6.89 -8.12
N THR A 153 -12.04 -7.45 -7.21
CA THR A 153 -12.65 -8.78 -7.36
C THR A 153 -13.69 -8.84 -8.48
N ASP A 154 -14.46 -7.75 -8.70
CA ASP A 154 -15.44 -7.67 -9.79
C ASP A 154 -14.73 -7.62 -11.16
N GLU A 155 -13.58 -6.96 -11.22
CA GLU A 155 -12.77 -6.92 -12.44
C GLU A 155 -12.15 -8.30 -12.72
N LEU A 156 -11.56 -8.97 -11.71
CA LEU A 156 -11.08 -10.34 -11.87
C LEU A 156 -12.16 -11.27 -12.41
N SER A 157 -13.37 -11.16 -11.86
CA SER A 157 -14.53 -11.99 -12.28
C SER A 157 -14.93 -11.76 -13.75
N LYS A 158 -14.81 -10.53 -14.29
CA LYS A 158 -15.07 -10.22 -15.71
C LYS A 158 -14.14 -10.97 -16.65
N PHE A 159 -12.91 -11.28 -16.19
CA PHE A 159 -11.93 -12.05 -16.95
C PHE A 159 -11.93 -13.54 -16.58
N GLY A 160 -12.97 -14.01 -15.87
CA GLY A 160 -13.13 -15.41 -15.49
C GLY A 160 -12.14 -15.89 -14.41
N ILE A 161 -11.57 -14.98 -13.62
CA ILE A 161 -10.60 -15.29 -12.57
C ILE A 161 -11.31 -15.36 -11.24
N THR A 162 -11.21 -16.51 -10.59
CA THR A 162 -11.71 -16.73 -9.23
C THR A 162 -10.63 -16.51 -8.17
N GLU A 163 -11.03 -16.25 -6.94
CA GLU A 163 -10.11 -16.16 -5.79
C GLU A 163 -9.29 -17.44 -5.59
N ALA A 164 -9.89 -18.61 -5.83
CA ALA A 164 -9.20 -19.88 -5.72
C ALA A 164 -8.07 -20.02 -6.75
N GLN A 165 -8.32 -19.64 -7.99
CA GLN A 165 -7.30 -19.64 -9.05
C GLN A 165 -6.19 -18.62 -8.76
N LEU A 166 -6.54 -17.44 -8.23
CA LEU A 166 -5.56 -16.44 -7.83
C LEU A 166 -4.63 -16.98 -6.74
N LYS A 167 -5.19 -17.66 -5.74
CA LYS A 167 -4.43 -18.27 -4.63
C LYS A 167 -3.59 -19.48 -5.06
N SER A 168 -4.01 -20.24 -6.09
CA SER A 168 -3.20 -21.37 -6.60
C SER A 168 -1.93 -20.91 -7.32
N GLY A 169 -1.89 -19.67 -7.81
CA GLY A 169 -0.76 -19.14 -8.58
C GLY A 169 -0.63 -19.73 -10.01
N GLU A 170 -1.55 -20.58 -10.44
CA GLU A 170 -1.52 -21.27 -11.74
C GLU A 170 -2.12 -20.42 -12.88
N LEU A 171 -1.96 -19.10 -12.80
CA LEU A 171 -2.58 -18.16 -13.74
C LEU A 171 -1.64 -17.60 -14.79
N SER A 172 -0.31 -17.73 -14.64
CA SER A 172 0.68 -17.04 -15.50
C SER A 172 0.45 -17.22 -17.01
N SER A 173 -0.01 -18.39 -17.45
CA SER A 173 -0.31 -18.70 -18.86
C SER A 173 -1.80 -18.56 -19.21
N SER A 174 -2.66 -18.18 -18.29
CA SER A 174 -4.10 -18.03 -18.52
C SER A 174 -4.38 -16.80 -19.38
N VAL A 175 -5.20 -16.97 -20.43
CA VAL A 175 -5.63 -15.86 -21.29
C VAL A 175 -6.37 -14.79 -20.45
N GLY A 176 -7.29 -15.21 -19.58
CA GLY A 176 -8.03 -14.29 -18.71
C GLY A 176 -7.11 -13.46 -17.81
N TRP A 177 -6.04 -14.08 -17.27
CA TRP A 177 -5.05 -13.35 -16.48
C TRP A 177 -4.29 -12.31 -17.33
N GLN A 178 -3.83 -12.67 -18.50
CA GLN A 178 -3.11 -11.75 -19.38
C GLN A 178 -4.00 -10.56 -19.82
N GLU A 179 -5.27 -10.80 -20.08
CA GLU A 179 -6.24 -9.76 -20.43
C GLU A 179 -6.54 -8.85 -19.21
N PHE A 180 -6.75 -9.43 -18.02
CA PHE A 180 -6.89 -8.67 -16.79
C PHE A 180 -5.64 -7.82 -16.51
N MET A 181 -4.45 -8.38 -16.64
CA MET A 181 -3.20 -7.66 -16.41
C MET A 181 -3.02 -6.50 -17.39
N ARG A 182 -3.37 -6.68 -18.65
CA ARG A 182 -3.36 -5.57 -19.61
C ARG A 182 -4.31 -4.46 -19.18
N HIS A 183 -5.52 -4.82 -18.78
CA HIS A 183 -6.51 -3.86 -18.27
C HIS A 183 -6.03 -3.16 -16.99
N TYR A 184 -5.42 -3.89 -16.05
CA TYR A 184 -4.84 -3.31 -14.83
C TYR A 184 -3.69 -2.34 -15.16
N LEU A 185 -2.79 -2.72 -16.05
CA LEU A 185 -1.67 -1.89 -16.48
C LEU A 185 -2.11 -0.60 -17.18
N ASP A 186 -3.22 -0.63 -17.93
CA ASP A 186 -3.81 0.58 -18.53
C ASP A 186 -4.24 1.58 -17.46
N HIS A 187 -4.83 1.13 -16.35
CA HIS A 187 -5.14 1.97 -15.20
C HIS A 187 -3.87 2.55 -14.54
N VAL A 188 -2.85 1.72 -14.33
CA VAL A 188 -1.55 2.17 -13.78
C VAL A 188 -0.93 3.25 -14.66
N MET A 189 -0.92 3.03 -15.98
CA MET A 189 -0.35 3.98 -16.95
C MET A 189 -1.12 5.30 -17.01
N ALA A 190 -2.43 5.29 -16.84
CA ALA A 190 -3.24 6.51 -16.77
C ALA A 190 -2.84 7.38 -15.58
N HIS A 191 -2.65 6.79 -14.38
CA HIS A 191 -2.16 7.51 -13.21
C HIS A 191 -0.71 7.97 -13.40
N ARG A 192 0.17 7.13 -13.93
CA ARG A 192 1.57 7.50 -14.22
C ARG A 192 1.66 8.72 -15.13
N LYS A 193 0.86 8.77 -16.18
CA LYS A 193 0.84 9.91 -17.14
C LYS A 193 0.54 11.23 -16.42
N ASN A 194 -0.35 11.21 -15.45
CA ASN A 194 -0.67 12.39 -14.65
C ASN A 194 0.41 12.67 -13.58
N ALA A 195 1.03 11.64 -13.02
CA ALA A 195 2.03 11.74 -11.96
C ALA A 195 3.30 12.47 -12.38
N VAL A 196 3.82 12.23 -13.61
CA VAL A 196 5.10 12.80 -14.05
C VAL A 196 5.11 14.33 -14.13
N GLY A 197 3.94 14.95 -14.24
CA GLY A 197 3.80 16.40 -14.18
C GLY A 197 4.31 17.01 -12.87
N LEU A 198 4.27 16.26 -11.76
CA LEU A 198 4.74 16.71 -10.45
C LEU A 198 6.17 17.22 -10.48
N LEU A 199 7.09 16.47 -11.12
CA LEU A 199 8.52 16.75 -11.06
C LEU A 199 8.90 18.15 -11.58
N SER A 200 8.17 18.65 -12.57
CA SER A 200 8.42 19.99 -13.13
C SER A 200 7.93 21.12 -12.23
N LEU A 201 6.97 20.84 -11.35
CA LEU A 201 6.32 21.81 -10.48
C LEU A 201 7.00 21.96 -9.12
N LEU A 202 7.78 20.96 -8.68
CA LEU A 202 8.54 21.00 -7.44
C LEU A 202 9.70 21.99 -7.52
N ASP A 203 10.17 22.46 -6.38
CA ASP A 203 11.41 23.22 -6.27
C ASP A 203 12.59 22.38 -6.77
N LYS A 204 13.56 23.04 -7.42
CA LYS A 204 14.62 22.36 -8.20
C LYS A 204 15.45 21.38 -7.37
N ASP A 205 15.79 21.75 -6.15
CA ASP A 205 16.59 20.97 -5.20
C ASP A 205 15.83 19.80 -4.59
N ALA A 206 14.49 19.85 -4.58
CA ALA A 206 13.64 18.77 -4.09
C ALA A 206 13.34 17.67 -5.14
N ARG A 207 13.64 17.89 -6.43
CA ARG A 207 13.22 16.99 -7.53
C ARG A 207 13.93 15.64 -7.54
N TYR A 208 15.12 15.56 -6.97
CA TYR A 208 15.98 14.36 -7.09
C TYR A 208 15.31 13.11 -6.48
N SER A 209 14.84 13.20 -5.23
CA SER A 209 14.24 12.06 -4.53
C SER A 209 12.98 11.52 -5.25
N PRO A 210 11.96 12.33 -5.58
CA PRO A 210 10.79 11.83 -6.30
C PRO A 210 11.11 11.36 -7.72
N SER A 211 12.12 11.93 -8.40
CA SER A 211 12.56 11.44 -9.72
C SER A 211 13.15 10.04 -9.64
N LEU A 212 14.01 9.80 -8.65
CA LEU A 212 14.63 8.49 -8.44
C LEU A 212 13.55 7.44 -8.08
N MET A 213 12.61 7.80 -7.21
CA MET A 213 11.48 6.93 -6.86
C MET A 213 10.64 6.60 -8.09
N CYS A 214 10.30 7.59 -8.90
CA CYS A 214 9.55 7.39 -10.13
C CYS A 214 10.28 6.43 -11.09
N ALA A 215 11.58 6.63 -11.31
CA ALA A 215 12.39 5.76 -12.17
C ALA A 215 12.45 4.31 -11.66
N ALA A 216 12.54 4.12 -10.34
CA ALA A 216 12.56 2.80 -9.73
C ALA A 216 11.23 2.04 -9.96
N TYR A 217 10.10 2.73 -9.81
CA TYR A 217 8.79 2.13 -10.04
C TYR A 217 8.47 1.93 -11.52
N ASP A 218 8.96 2.83 -12.39
CA ASP A 218 8.91 2.64 -13.84
C ASP A 218 9.62 1.36 -14.27
N ALA A 219 10.79 1.06 -13.69
CA ALA A 219 11.53 -0.17 -13.97
C ALA A 219 10.76 -1.45 -13.55
N ILE A 220 10.04 -1.41 -12.41
CA ILE A 220 9.17 -2.52 -11.98
C ILE A 220 8.00 -2.69 -12.95
N LEU A 221 7.37 -1.59 -13.36
CA LEU A 221 6.26 -1.59 -14.31
C LEU A 221 6.69 -2.13 -15.68
N GLU A 222 7.84 -1.70 -16.19
CA GLU A 222 8.41 -2.21 -17.43
C GLU A 222 8.68 -3.72 -17.37
N GLU A 223 9.20 -4.20 -16.24
CA GLU A 223 9.42 -5.64 -16.05
C GLU A 223 8.10 -6.42 -16.07
N ALA A 224 7.03 -5.90 -15.45
CA ALA A 224 5.70 -6.50 -15.51
C ALA A 224 5.17 -6.56 -16.94
N MET A 225 5.35 -5.49 -17.72
CA MET A 225 4.95 -5.42 -19.12
C MET A 225 5.73 -6.41 -19.99
N LYS A 226 7.06 -6.48 -19.85
CA LYS A 226 7.95 -7.43 -20.55
C LYS A 226 7.57 -8.88 -20.30
N ARG A 227 7.07 -9.18 -19.10
CA ARG A 227 6.65 -10.53 -18.70
C ARG A 227 5.17 -10.83 -19.02
N ASN A 228 4.49 -9.97 -19.77
CA ASN A 228 3.06 -10.08 -20.04
C ASN A 228 2.19 -10.29 -18.78
N GLY A 229 2.57 -9.63 -17.68
CA GLY A 229 1.86 -9.70 -16.41
C GLY A 229 2.12 -10.99 -15.62
N ASP A 230 3.13 -11.79 -15.97
CA ASP A 230 3.53 -12.92 -15.12
C ASP A 230 4.22 -12.42 -13.85
N VAL A 231 3.45 -12.42 -12.76
CA VAL A 231 3.88 -12.05 -11.40
C VAL A 231 4.01 -13.26 -10.48
N PHE A 232 3.62 -14.47 -10.96
CA PHE A 232 3.60 -15.70 -10.16
C PHE A 232 4.89 -16.48 -10.25
N THR A 233 5.58 -16.49 -11.39
CA THR A 233 6.81 -17.27 -11.56
C THR A 233 7.95 -16.70 -10.73
N ARG A 234 8.06 -15.38 -10.64
CA ARG A 234 9.08 -14.66 -9.87
C ARG A 234 8.59 -13.28 -9.49
N ARG A 235 8.90 -12.81 -8.28
CA ARG A 235 8.61 -11.44 -7.83
C ARG A 235 9.17 -10.42 -8.83
N LEU A 236 8.41 -9.36 -9.08
CA LEU A 236 8.89 -8.21 -9.85
C LEU A 236 9.96 -7.47 -9.05
N THR A 237 11.07 -7.18 -9.67
CA THR A 237 12.19 -6.42 -9.08
C THR A 237 12.73 -5.41 -10.06
N MET A 238 13.36 -4.37 -9.56
CA MET A 238 14.14 -3.48 -10.43
C MET A 238 15.29 -4.27 -11.03
N SER A 239 15.38 -4.27 -12.35
CA SER A 239 16.55 -4.78 -13.07
C SER A 239 17.53 -3.61 -13.24
N PHE A 240 18.65 -3.66 -12.55
CA PHE A 240 19.77 -2.75 -12.82
C PHE A 240 20.57 -3.37 -13.97
N TYR A 241 20.40 -2.84 -15.17
CA TYR A 241 21.30 -3.06 -16.30
C TYR A 241 22.07 -1.75 -16.58
#